data_d7c79c505a1b638a8a59696696b17c16
#
_entry.id   d7c79c505a1b638a8a59696696b17c16
#
_cell.length_a   1.000
_cell.length_b   1.000
_cell.length_c   1.000
_cell.angle_alpha   90.00
_cell.angle_beta   90.00
_cell.angle_gamma   90.00
#
_symmetry.space_group_name_H-M   'P 1'
#
loop_
_entity.id
_entity.type
_entity.pdbx_description
1 polymer ?
#
loop_
_entity_poly.entity_id
_entity_poly.type
_entity_poly.pdbx_seq_one_letter_code
_entity_poly.pdbx_strand_id
1 'polypeptide(L)'
;MGSNKPTTETWKPVVGWEDRYEVSGHGRVRSLTRWLVNRAGRRQKVQGKILKNQHKPEGYPYINLHKDGVAKAAYIHDLVLTAFCGPRPSPSHYARHLDDDPKQNHISNLSWGTPSDNSYDKVRNGNDHYAKRTHCKNGHEFTPENIKRNPRYPGTRYCRACALENSRRYYKKNLERKRAWRAKRRDEGKPVT
;
A
#
# COMPACT_ATOMS: atom_id res chain seq x y z
N MET A 1 12.96 13.45 -35.25
CA MET A 1 11.63 12.96 -35.64
C MET A 1 11.48 11.57 -35.04
N GLY A 2 10.97 11.49 -33.81
CA GLY A 2 10.75 10.21 -33.11
C GLY A 2 9.50 9.55 -33.67
N SER A 3 9.64 8.40 -34.31
CA SER A 3 8.52 7.58 -34.80
C SER A 3 7.75 7.07 -33.57
N ASN A 4 6.62 7.70 -33.30
CA ASN A 4 5.61 7.20 -32.36
C ASN A 4 4.93 5.97 -33.01
N LYS A 5 5.57 4.79 -32.95
CA LYS A 5 4.89 3.53 -33.22
C LYS A 5 3.76 3.40 -32.19
N PRO A 6 2.50 3.22 -32.60
CA PRO A 6 1.44 2.91 -31.65
C PRO A 6 1.84 1.60 -30.97
N THR A 7 2.14 1.65 -29.69
CA THR A 7 2.34 0.43 -28.89
C THR A 7 1.02 -0.32 -28.92
N THR A 8 0.98 -1.42 -29.66
CA THR A 8 -0.20 -2.28 -29.75
C THR A 8 -0.52 -2.76 -28.33
N GLU A 9 -1.70 -2.35 -27.87
CA GLU A 9 -2.17 -2.70 -26.53
C GLU A 9 -2.33 -4.22 -26.41
N THR A 10 -1.61 -4.81 -25.49
CA THR A 10 -1.66 -6.25 -25.24
C THR A 10 -2.81 -6.58 -24.31
N TRP A 11 -3.61 -7.59 -24.70
CA TRP A 11 -4.74 -8.09 -23.93
C TRP A 11 -4.47 -9.52 -23.46
N LYS A 12 -4.86 -9.81 -22.21
CA LYS A 12 -4.77 -11.16 -21.64
C LYS A 12 -6.11 -11.54 -21.01
N PRO A 13 -6.47 -12.83 -20.99
CA PRO A 13 -7.66 -13.31 -20.30
C PRO A 13 -7.65 -12.92 -18.81
N VAL A 14 -8.82 -12.56 -18.28
CA VAL A 14 -9.01 -12.38 -16.85
C VAL A 14 -9.06 -13.75 -16.19
N VAL A 15 -8.13 -14.03 -15.29
CA VAL A 15 -8.00 -15.33 -14.61
C VAL A 15 -9.30 -15.72 -13.89
N GLY A 16 -9.81 -16.91 -14.19
CA GLY A 16 -11.11 -17.44 -13.73
C GLY A 16 -12.31 -16.92 -14.52
N TRP A 17 -12.10 -16.08 -15.56
CA TRP A 17 -13.14 -15.50 -16.43
C TRP A 17 -12.71 -15.47 -17.89
N GLU A 18 -11.87 -16.39 -18.31
CA GLU A 18 -11.16 -16.44 -19.58
C GLU A 18 -12.11 -16.46 -20.80
N ASP A 19 -13.29 -17.07 -20.64
CA ASP A 19 -14.34 -17.15 -21.64
C ASP A 19 -15.22 -15.89 -21.75
N ARG A 20 -15.03 -14.95 -20.87
CA ARG A 20 -15.92 -13.79 -20.70
C ARG A 20 -15.21 -12.44 -20.83
N TYR A 21 -13.99 -12.32 -20.30
CA TYR A 21 -13.32 -11.03 -20.16
C TYR A 21 -11.82 -11.12 -20.43
N GLU A 22 -11.30 -10.01 -20.95
CA GLU A 22 -9.86 -9.76 -21.05
C GLU A 22 -9.51 -8.42 -20.40
N VAL A 23 -8.28 -8.33 -19.90
CA VAL A 23 -7.68 -7.12 -19.34
C VAL A 23 -6.44 -6.75 -20.14
N SER A 24 -6.25 -5.46 -20.37
CA SER A 24 -5.07 -4.95 -21.06
C SER A 24 -3.98 -4.51 -20.11
N GLY A 25 -2.74 -4.44 -20.61
CA GLY A 25 -1.62 -3.85 -19.89
C GLY A 25 -1.80 -2.35 -19.56
N HIS A 26 -2.79 -1.68 -20.12
CA HIS A 26 -3.17 -0.29 -19.81
C HIS A 26 -4.28 -0.17 -18.77
N GLY A 27 -4.75 -1.28 -18.17
CA GLY A 27 -5.82 -1.27 -17.19
C GLY A 27 -7.22 -1.12 -17.75
N ARG A 28 -7.42 -1.41 -19.04
CA ARG A 28 -8.75 -1.50 -19.64
C ARG A 28 -9.26 -2.93 -19.58
N VAL A 29 -10.56 -3.11 -19.40
CA VAL A 29 -11.21 -4.42 -19.39
C VAL A 29 -12.23 -4.47 -20.52
N ARG A 30 -12.29 -5.59 -21.24
CA ARG A 30 -13.30 -5.82 -22.27
C ARG A 30 -14.03 -7.14 -22.05
N SER A 31 -15.31 -7.16 -22.37
CA SER A 31 -16.06 -8.41 -22.50
C SER A 31 -15.81 -9.02 -23.89
N LEU A 32 -15.82 -10.35 -23.95
CA LEU A 32 -15.69 -11.08 -25.22
C LEU A 32 -17.05 -11.25 -25.89
N THR A 33 -17.04 -11.27 -27.22
CA THR A 33 -18.20 -11.65 -28.01
C THR A 33 -18.56 -13.11 -27.74
N ARG A 34 -19.82 -13.39 -27.45
CA ARG A 34 -20.29 -14.74 -27.10
C ARG A 34 -21.72 -14.97 -27.53
N TRP A 35 -22.09 -16.22 -27.64
CA TRP A 35 -23.46 -16.63 -27.82
C TRP A 35 -24.11 -16.94 -26.49
N LEU A 36 -25.30 -16.42 -26.27
CA LEU A 36 -26.15 -16.74 -25.12
C LEU A 36 -27.44 -17.41 -25.63
N VAL A 37 -27.96 -18.30 -24.82
CA VAL A 37 -29.34 -18.82 -25.01
C VAL A 37 -30.23 -18.06 -24.02
N ASN A 38 -31.23 -17.36 -24.57
CA ASN A 38 -32.18 -16.63 -23.73
C ASN A 38 -33.22 -17.59 -23.10
N ARG A 39 -34.05 -17.06 -22.19
CA ARG A 39 -35.09 -17.89 -21.53
C ARG A 39 -36.07 -18.59 -22.49
N ALA A 40 -36.25 -18.09 -23.70
CA ALA A 40 -37.09 -18.71 -24.75
C ALA A 40 -36.31 -19.72 -25.60
N GLY A 41 -35.10 -20.15 -25.23
CA GLY A 41 -34.28 -21.10 -25.94
C GLY A 41 -33.61 -20.54 -27.20
N ARG A 42 -33.75 -19.24 -27.53
CA ARG A 42 -33.19 -18.62 -28.72
C ARG A 42 -31.72 -18.24 -28.51
N ARG A 43 -30.86 -18.58 -29.50
CA ARG A 43 -29.44 -18.14 -29.50
C ARG A 43 -29.35 -16.67 -29.87
N GLN A 44 -28.65 -15.91 -29.06
CA GLN A 44 -28.38 -14.48 -29.26
C GLN A 44 -26.88 -14.20 -29.14
N LYS A 45 -26.33 -13.52 -30.14
CA LYS A 45 -24.94 -13.04 -30.11
C LYS A 45 -24.85 -11.77 -29.25
N VAL A 46 -24.05 -11.78 -28.21
CA VAL A 46 -23.71 -10.60 -27.43
C VAL A 46 -22.34 -10.12 -27.87
N GLN A 47 -22.30 -8.91 -28.39
CA GLN A 47 -21.05 -8.31 -28.89
C GLN A 47 -20.17 -7.90 -27.70
N GLY A 48 -18.88 -8.22 -27.80
CA GLY A 48 -17.88 -7.78 -26.82
C GLY A 48 -17.66 -6.27 -26.90
N LYS A 49 -17.35 -5.67 -25.75
CA LYS A 49 -17.10 -4.22 -25.66
C LYS A 49 -16.14 -3.91 -24.52
N ILE A 50 -15.44 -2.77 -24.64
CA ILE A 50 -14.67 -2.19 -23.51
C ILE A 50 -15.68 -1.75 -22.44
N LEU A 51 -15.39 -2.12 -21.21
CA LEU A 51 -16.25 -1.84 -20.06
C LEU A 51 -15.82 -0.54 -19.39
N LYS A 52 -16.79 0.20 -18.87
CA LYS A 52 -16.52 1.43 -18.12
C LYS A 52 -16.16 1.08 -16.68
N ASN A 53 -15.02 1.58 -16.20
CA ASN A 53 -14.62 1.43 -14.82
C ASN A 53 -15.53 2.24 -13.88
N GLN A 54 -15.80 1.67 -12.72
CA GLN A 54 -16.36 2.35 -11.57
C GLN A 54 -15.22 2.73 -10.61
N HIS A 55 -15.45 3.67 -9.70
CA HIS A 55 -14.43 4.10 -8.73
C HIS A 55 -14.96 3.96 -7.31
N LYS A 56 -14.11 3.46 -6.42
CA LYS A 56 -14.36 3.51 -4.99
C LYS A 56 -14.12 4.93 -4.46
N PRO A 57 -14.66 5.29 -3.27
CA PRO A 57 -14.41 6.60 -2.66
C PRO A 57 -12.92 6.93 -2.53
N GLU A 58 -12.08 5.91 -2.29
CA GLU A 58 -10.63 6.03 -2.17
C GLU A 58 -9.91 6.20 -3.54
N GLY A 59 -10.67 6.28 -4.63
CA GLY A 59 -10.16 6.52 -5.97
C GLY A 59 -9.78 5.27 -6.78
N TYR A 60 -9.81 4.09 -6.17
CA TYR A 60 -9.45 2.84 -6.87
C TYR A 60 -10.50 2.44 -7.92
N PRO A 61 -10.10 2.29 -9.21
CA PRO A 61 -11.01 1.79 -10.23
C PRO A 61 -11.27 0.29 -10.05
N TYR A 62 -12.53 -0.08 -10.22
CA TYR A 62 -12.99 -1.47 -10.17
C TYR A 62 -14.05 -1.74 -11.22
N ILE A 63 -14.35 -3.01 -11.44
CA ILE A 63 -15.37 -3.48 -12.35
C ILE A 63 -16.16 -4.64 -11.74
N ASN A 64 -17.44 -4.75 -12.11
CA ASN A 64 -18.23 -5.91 -11.77
C ASN A 64 -18.18 -6.92 -12.94
N LEU A 65 -17.60 -8.08 -12.68
CA LEU A 65 -17.58 -9.22 -13.59
C LEU A 65 -18.79 -10.10 -13.33
N HIS A 66 -19.41 -10.60 -14.41
CA HIS A 66 -20.62 -11.42 -14.35
C HIS A 66 -20.44 -12.71 -15.14
N LYS A 67 -20.69 -13.86 -14.48
CA LYS A 67 -20.69 -15.19 -15.12
C LYS A 67 -21.69 -16.08 -14.38
N ASP A 68 -22.58 -16.72 -15.13
CA ASP A 68 -23.51 -17.76 -14.67
C ASP A 68 -24.31 -17.36 -13.42
N GLY A 69 -24.83 -16.12 -13.42
CA GLY A 69 -25.61 -15.55 -12.30
C GLY A 69 -24.77 -15.00 -11.14
N VAL A 70 -23.45 -15.21 -11.15
CA VAL A 70 -22.55 -14.70 -10.13
C VAL A 70 -21.97 -13.35 -10.56
N ALA A 71 -22.02 -12.35 -9.67
CA ALA A 71 -21.37 -11.06 -9.83
C ALA A 71 -20.21 -10.94 -8.84
N LYS A 72 -19.05 -10.50 -9.32
CA LYS A 72 -17.86 -10.27 -8.51
C LYS A 72 -17.23 -8.92 -8.84
N ALA A 73 -17.12 -8.06 -7.84
CA ALA A 73 -16.33 -6.84 -7.97
C ALA A 73 -14.84 -7.17 -7.94
N ALA A 74 -14.08 -6.63 -8.88
CA ALA A 74 -12.64 -6.83 -8.99
C ALA A 74 -11.94 -5.49 -9.26
N TYR A 75 -10.86 -5.22 -8.56
CA TYR A 75 -10.04 -4.04 -8.79
C TYR A 75 -9.22 -4.20 -10.07
N ILE A 76 -9.08 -3.11 -10.83
CA ILE A 76 -8.36 -3.15 -12.11
C ILE A 76 -6.89 -3.53 -11.92
N HIS A 77 -6.21 -2.97 -10.92
CA HIS A 77 -4.81 -3.30 -10.62
C HIS A 77 -4.60 -4.80 -10.31
N ASP A 78 -5.54 -5.44 -9.59
CA ASP A 78 -5.48 -6.88 -9.30
C ASP A 78 -5.64 -7.70 -10.58
N LEU A 79 -6.57 -7.31 -11.45
CA LEU A 79 -6.77 -7.99 -12.74
C LEU A 79 -5.54 -7.89 -13.64
N VAL A 80 -4.94 -6.69 -13.73
CA VAL A 80 -3.72 -6.46 -14.52
C VAL A 80 -2.57 -7.28 -13.96
N LEU A 81 -2.27 -7.17 -12.67
CA LEU A 81 -1.15 -7.89 -12.07
C LEU A 81 -1.33 -9.40 -12.17
N THR A 82 -2.52 -9.92 -11.90
CA THR A 82 -2.77 -11.37 -11.97
C THR A 82 -2.60 -11.88 -13.40
N ALA A 83 -3.05 -11.14 -14.41
CA ALA A 83 -2.95 -11.56 -15.81
C ALA A 83 -1.53 -11.42 -16.39
N PHE A 84 -0.76 -10.41 -15.95
CA PHE A 84 0.54 -10.10 -16.56
C PHE A 84 1.73 -10.58 -15.75
N CYS A 85 1.64 -10.59 -14.42
CA CYS A 85 2.71 -10.96 -13.48
C CYS A 85 2.43 -12.27 -12.73
N GLY A 86 1.23 -12.85 -12.89
CA GLY A 86 0.82 -14.03 -12.14
C GLY A 86 0.10 -13.70 -10.83
N PRO A 87 -0.32 -14.74 -10.09
CA PRO A 87 -1.09 -14.56 -8.86
C PRO A 87 -0.30 -13.85 -7.78
N ARG A 88 -1.01 -13.33 -6.79
CA ARG A 88 -0.42 -12.73 -5.60
C ARG A 88 0.54 -13.70 -4.92
N PRO A 89 1.81 -13.33 -4.69
CA PRO A 89 2.84 -14.27 -4.18
C PRO A 89 2.55 -14.82 -2.78
N SER A 90 1.91 -14.02 -1.90
CA SER A 90 1.46 -14.45 -0.58
C SER A 90 0.32 -13.56 -0.07
N PRO A 91 -0.41 -13.95 1.00
CA PRO A 91 -1.45 -13.13 1.61
C PRO A 91 -0.99 -11.76 2.11
N SER A 92 0.30 -11.60 2.40
CA SER A 92 0.91 -10.34 2.85
C SER A 92 1.27 -9.38 1.71
N HIS A 93 1.18 -9.80 0.44
CA HIS A 93 1.43 -8.95 -0.71
C HIS A 93 0.13 -8.25 -1.14
N TYR A 94 0.28 -7.04 -1.65
CA TYR A 94 -0.80 -6.22 -2.20
C TYR A 94 -0.39 -5.68 -3.57
N ALA A 95 -1.38 -5.35 -4.40
CA ALA A 95 -1.12 -4.54 -5.58
C ALA A 95 -0.73 -3.13 -5.12
N ARG A 96 0.41 -2.63 -5.57
CA ARG A 96 0.87 -1.27 -5.27
C ARG A 96 1.10 -0.49 -6.56
N HIS A 97 0.82 0.80 -6.51
CA HIS A 97 1.13 1.75 -7.56
C HIS A 97 2.48 2.39 -7.26
N LEU A 98 3.42 2.28 -8.20
CA LEU A 98 4.79 2.74 -7.99
C LEU A 98 4.88 4.27 -7.88
N ASP A 99 3.89 5.00 -8.45
CA ASP A 99 3.74 6.46 -8.40
C ASP A 99 2.76 6.96 -7.33
N ASP A 100 2.17 6.04 -6.53
CA ASP A 100 1.11 6.30 -5.54
C ASP A 100 -0.22 6.81 -6.13
N ASP A 101 -0.43 6.82 -7.46
CA ASP A 101 -1.72 7.19 -8.06
C ASP A 101 -2.58 5.94 -8.32
N PRO A 102 -3.69 5.73 -7.57
CA PRO A 102 -4.55 4.57 -7.73
C PRO A 102 -5.26 4.50 -9.10
N LYS A 103 -5.25 5.58 -9.87
CA LYS A 103 -5.87 5.64 -11.20
C LYS A 103 -4.94 5.16 -12.31
N GLN A 104 -3.63 5.12 -12.08
CA GLN A 104 -2.60 4.74 -13.04
C GLN A 104 -2.38 3.22 -13.05
N ASN A 105 -3.28 2.48 -13.73
CA ASN A 105 -3.28 1.03 -13.74
C ASN A 105 -2.52 0.40 -14.93
N HIS A 106 -1.55 1.10 -15.47
CA HIS A 106 -0.63 0.54 -16.47
C HIS A 106 0.31 -0.48 -15.82
N ILE A 107 0.58 -1.59 -16.50
CA ILE A 107 1.41 -2.69 -15.96
C ILE A 107 2.80 -2.24 -15.51
N SER A 108 3.41 -1.25 -16.18
CA SER A 108 4.71 -0.71 -15.79
C SER A 108 4.69 0.07 -14.47
N ASN A 109 3.49 0.49 -14.01
CA ASN A 109 3.29 1.22 -12.75
C ASN A 109 2.81 0.32 -11.61
N LEU A 110 2.58 -0.96 -11.87
CA LEU A 110 2.01 -1.89 -10.91
C LEU A 110 3.03 -2.95 -10.48
N SER A 111 3.02 -3.32 -9.21
CA SER A 111 3.83 -4.43 -8.68
C SER A 111 3.14 -5.07 -7.48
N TRP A 112 3.33 -6.39 -7.32
CA TRP A 112 3.06 -7.02 -6.03
C TRP A 112 4.10 -6.58 -5.01
N GLY A 113 3.69 -6.26 -3.81
CA GLY A 113 4.61 -5.91 -2.74
C GLY A 113 3.98 -5.92 -1.37
N THR A 114 4.82 -5.81 -0.34
CA THR A 114 4.44 -5.77 1.07
C THR A 114 4.01 -4.35 1.48
N PRO A 115 3.36 -4.17 2.66
CA PRO A 115 3.12 -2.85 3.23
C PRO A 115 4.39 -2.01 3.40
N SER A 116 5.52 -2.66 3.70
CA SER A 116 6.83 -1.98 3.79
C SER A 116 7.26 -1.41 2.44
N ASP A 117 7.14 -2.19 1.35
CA ASP A 117 7.47 -1.73 0.00
C ASP A 117 6.62 -0.51 -0.39
N ASN A 118 5.31 -0.56 -0.11
CA ASN A 118 4.40 0.56 -0.36
C ASN A 118 4.77 1.82 0.46
N SER A 119 5.27 1.64 1.68
CA SER A 119 5.77 2.76 2.50
C SER A 119 7.05 3.36 1.90
N TYR A 120 7.95 2.53 1.39
CA TYR A 120 9.15 3.00 0.68
C TYR A 120 8.81 3.74 -0.61
N ASP A 121 7.80 3.28 -1.37
CA ASP A 121 7.32 4.00 -2.55
C ASP A 121 6.84 5.40 -2.17
N LYS A 122 6.02 5.54 -1.12
CA LYS A 122 5.56 6.85 -0.61
C LYS A 122 6.72 7.78 -0.23
N VAL A 123 7.76 7.25 0.41
CA VAL A 123 8.97 8.03 0.73
C VAL A 123 9.68 8.48 -0.54
N ARG A 124 9.90 7.56 -1.48
CA ARG A 124 10.56 7.84 -2.76
C ARG A 124 9.80 8.89 -3.58
N ASN A 125 8.48 8.78 -3.64
CA ASN A 125 7.60 9.71 -4.36
C ASN A 125 7.37 11.02 -3.61
N GLY A 126 7.95 11.17 -2.41
CA GLY A 126 7.77 12.35 -1.58
C GLY A 126 6.36 12.51 -1.02
N ASN A 127 5.57 11.45 -0.92
CA ASN A 127 4.20 11.46 -0.40
C ASN A 127 4.11 11.06 1.08
N ASP A 128 5.24 10.66 1.68
CA ASP A 128 5.27 10.33 3.11
C ASP A 128 5.39 11.59 3.97
N HIS A 129 4.34 11.84 4.77
CA HIS A 129 4.27 13.01 5.65
C HIS A 129 5.39 13.03 6.71
N TYR A 130 5.75 11.84 7.24
CA TYR A 130 6.79 11.77 8.27
C TYR A 130 8.19 11.97 7.68
N ALA A 131 8.42 11.50 6.46
CA ALA A 131 9.68 11.71 5.76
C ALA A 131 9.94 13.19 5.45
N LYS A 132 8.87 13.96 5.17
CA LYS A 132 8.92 15.40 4.88
C LYS A 132 9.15 16.29 6.11
N ARG A 133 8.96 15.79 7.31
CA ARG A 133 9.10 16.62 8.52
C ARG A 133 10.53 17.08 8.69
N THR A 134 10.73 18.37 8.87
CA THR A 134 12.01 19.00 9.20
C THR A 134 12.25 19.06 10.70
N HIS A 135 11.20 18.97 11.51
CA HIS A 135 11.23 19.05 12.97
C HIS A 135 10.51 17.88 13.64
N CYS A 136 10.94 17.51 14.83
CA CYS A 136 10.23 16.55 15.67
C CYS A 136 8.96 17.19 16.29
N LYS A 137 8.13 16.37 16.97
CA LYS A 137 6.91 16.86 17.63
C LYS A 137 7.15 17.94 18.71
N ASN A 138 8.38 18.02 19.26
CA ASN A 138 8.78 18.98 20.27
C ASN A 138 9.52 20.18 19.67
N GLY A 139 9.52 20.36 18.34
CA GLY A 139 10.12 21.51 17.66
C GLY A 139 11.63 21.42 17.42
N HIS A 140 12.32 20.35 17.79
CA HIS A 140 13.75 20.21 17.49
C HIS A 140 13.94 19.87 16.02
N GLU A 141 14.82 20.60 15.33
CA GLU A 141 15.15 20.37 13.93
C GLU A 141 15.85 19.01 13.73
N PHE A 142 15.56 18.35 12.64
CA PHE A 142 16.20 17.11 12.22
C PHE A 142 17.47 17.39 11.39
N THR A 143 18.49 17.92 12.07
CA THR A 143 19.83 18.01 11.47
C THR A 143 20.52 16.64 11.47
N PRO A 144 21.58 16.42 10.66
CA PRO A 144 22.36 15.17 10.67
C PRO A 144 22.84 14.78 12.07
N GLU A 145 23.25 15.77 12.89
CA GLU A 145 23.74 15.60 14.28
C GLU A 145 22.62 15.23 15.24
N ASN A 146 21.40 15.72 15.00
CA ASN A 146 20.23 15.50 15.86
C ASN A 146 19.41 14.28 15.47
N ILE A 147 19.70 13.65 14.32
CA ILE A 147 19.04 12.41 13.90
C ILE A 147 19.78 11.20 14.48
N LYS A 148 19.03 10.33 15.17
CA LYS A 148 19.46 8.97 15.50
C LYS A 148 18.64 7.98 14.67
N ARG A 149 19.31 7.10 13.91
CA ARG A 149 18.67 6.02 13.17
C ARG A 149 18.76 4.71 13.95
N ASN A 150 17.70 3.92 13.89
CA ASN A 150 17.72 2.58 14.44
C ASN A 150 18.25 1.61 13.36
N PRO A 151 19.34 0.86 13.60
CA PRO A 151 19.86 -0.11 12.63
C PRO A 151 18.82 -1.16 12.22
N ARG A 152 17.95 -1.56 13.15
CA ARG A 152 16.86 -2.53 12.90
C ARG A 152 15.74 -1.96 12.03
N TYR A 153 15.55 -0.63 12.05
CA TYR A 153 14.52 0.08 11.28
C TYR A 153 15.13 1.32 10.62
N PRO A 154 15.89 1.15 9.52
CA PRO A 154 16.70 2.24 8.92
C PRO A 154 15.90 3.45 8.43
N GLY A 155 14.62 3.25 8.08
CA GLY A 155 13.70 4.33 7.68
C GLY A 155 13.21 5.21 8.82
N THR A 156 13.42 4.81 10.08
CA THR A 156 12.90 5.53 11.26
C THR A 156 13.92 6.54 11.76
N ARG A 157 13.45 7.77 11.96
CA ARG A 157 14.25 8.88 12.53
C ARG A 157 13.81 9.14 13.97
N TYR A 158 14.77 9.22 14.88
CA TYR A 158 14.57 9.63 16.27
C TYR A 158 15.32 10.93 16.53
N CYS A 159 14.69 11.87 17.24
CA CYS A 159 15.32 13.09 17.66
C CYS A 159 16.26 12.82 18.85
N ARG A 160 17.55 13.10 18.69
CA ARG A 160 18.58 12.90 19.74
C ARG A 160 18.33 13.81 20.94
N ALA A 161 17.95 15.08 20.72
CA ALA A 161 17.61 16.01 21.79
C ALA A 161 16.46 15.48 22.66
N CYS A 162 15.35 15.04 22.06
CA CYS A 162 14.25 14.41 22.79
C CYS A 162 14.68 13.14 23.54
N ALA A 163 15.54 12.32 22.95
CA ALA A 163 16.04 11.12 23.62
C ALA A 163 16.88 11.46 24.87
N LEU A 164 17.72 12.48 24.79
CA LEU A 164 18.50 12.97 25.92
C LEU A 164 17.62 13.57 27.02
N GLU A 165 16.64 14.39 26.66
CA GLU A 165 15.67 14.94 27.62
C GLU A 165 14.89 13.85 28.34
N ASN A 166 14.39 12.85 27.59
CA ASN A 166 13.67 11.71 28.19
C ASN A 166 14.57 10.90 29.11
N SER A 167 15.83 10.68 28.76
CA SER A 167 16.81 9.99 29.60
C SER A 167 17.09 10.77 30.90
N ARG A 168 17.27 12.09 30.81
CA ARG A 168 17.48 12.96 31.99
C ARG A 168 16.26 12.94 32.90
N ARG A 169 15.05 13.05 32.34
CA ARG A 169 13.78 12.99 33.06
C ARG A 169 13.61 11.65 33.80
N TYR A 170 13.88 10.55 33.06
CA TYR A 170 13.83 9.20 33.63
C TYR A 170 14.84 9.02 34.80
N TYR A 171 16.08 9.47 34.61
CA TYR A 171 17.12 9.41 35.64
C TYR A 171 16.71 10.21 36.88
N LYS A 172 16.25 11.46 36.72
CA LYS A 172 15.78 12.31 37.84
C LYS A 172 14.65 11.62 38.62
N LYS A 173 13.62 11.12 37.90
CA LYS A 173 12.49 10.41 38.52
C LYS A 173 12.94 9.15 39.29
N ASN A 174 13.88 8.40 38.76
CA ASN A 174 14.41 7.21 39.42
C ASN A 174 15.24 7.58 40.67
N LEU A 175 16.01 8.65 40.61
CA LEU A 175 16.78 9.14 41.74
C LEU A 175 15.85 9.58 42.89
N GLU A 176 14.80 10.33 42.59
CA GLU A 176 13.76 10.74 43.54
C GLU A 176 13.07 9.53 44.17
N ARG A 177 12.69 8.54 43.36
CA ARG A 177 12.08 7.29 43.85
C ARG A 177 13.03 6.50 44.75
N LYS A 178 14.31 6.41 44.39
CA LYS A 178 15.33 5.78 45.28
C LYS A 178 15.51 6.53 46.57
N ARG A 179 15.53 7.88 46.56
CA ARG A 179 15.63 8.71 47.78
C ARG A 179 14.40 8.51 48.67
N ALA A 180 13.19 8.56 48.12
CA ALA A 180 11.95 8.33 48.85
C ALA A 180 11.91 6.92 49.46
N TRP A 181 12.32 5.88 48.72
CA TRP A 181 12.40 4.51 49.21
C TRP A 181 13.40 4.39 50.37
N ARG A 182 14.58 5.02 50.28
CA ARG A 182 15.59 5.04 51.37
C ARG A 182 15.09 5.78 52.59
N ALA A 183 14.39 6.90 52.43
CA ALA A 183 13.78 7.64 53.54
C ALA A 183 12.75 6.76 54.28
N LYS A 184 11.81 6.16 53.52
CA LYS A 184 10.81 5.27 54.10
C LYS A 184 11.43 4.09 54.89
N ARG A 185 12.49 3.46 54.37
CA ARG A 185 13.18 2.36 55.09
C ARG A 185 13.86 2.81 56.36
N ARG A 186 14.43 4.04 56.42
CA ARG A 186 14.98 4.61 57.66
C ARG A 186 13.90 4.83 58.70
N ASP A 187 12.74 5.38 58.31
CA ASP A 187 11.62 5.61 59.23
C ASP A 187 11.04 4.29 59.76
N GLU A 188 11.11 3.21 58.98
CA GLU A 188 10.71 1.86 59.37
C GLU A 188 11.80 1.07 60.14
N GLY A 189 12.96 1.68 60.46
CA GLY A 189 14.08 1.01 61.13
C GLY A 189 14.73 -0.14 60.35
N LYS A 190 14.51 -0.20 59.02
CA LYS A 190 15.02 -1.28 58.16
C LYS A 190 16.38 -0.92 57.56
N PRO A 191 17.33 -1.87 57.41
CA PRO A 191 18.62 -1.60 56.78
C PRO A 191 18.47 -1.11 55.36
N VAL A 192 19.26 -0.06 54.98
CA VAL A 192 19.34 0.50 53.61
C VAL A 192 20.62 -0.04 53.00
N THR A 193 20.53 -1.21 52.35
CA THR A 193 21.62 -1.77 51.54
C THR A 193 21.54 -1.23 50.12
#